data_f14b7d819e323e3c9b0dab5f88e50065
#
_entry.id   f14b7d819e323e3c9b0dab5f88e50065
#
_cell.length_a   1.000
_cell.length_b   1.000
_cell.length_c   1.000
_cell.angle_alpha   90.00
_cell.angle_beta   90.00
_cell.angle_gamma   90.00
#
_symmetry.space_group_name_H-M   'P 1'
#
loop_
_entity.id
_entity.type
_entity.pdbx_description
1 polymer ?
#
loop_
_entity_poly.entity_id
_entity_poly.type
_entity_poly.pdbx_seq_one_letter_code
_entity_poly.pdbx_strand_id
1 'polypeptide(L)'
;MKAKYFLVFFIVLFAMVSCNSDYVQKPRGYFKIDLPSKKYQLFDDPGYPYSFEYPVYGKIMRDSMFFEATPENPYWINVDFPEFMGRIHISYKDVRKNKFDSLVNDAYTLSYKQHTYKASSIQPEPFTTPLGVEGVYFTLKGNAATSNQFFATDTARHFLRGALYFAVTPNEDSLAPVNRFLAEDLRHLINTIRWKD
;
A
#
# COMPACT_ATOMS: atom_id res chain seq x y z
N MET A 1 60.77 5.16 -41.32
CA MET A 1 59.35 5.50 -41.53
C MET A 1 58.40 4.53 -40.81
N LYS A 2 58.60 3.20 -40.83
CA LYS A 2 57.72 2.20 -40.27
C LYS A 2 57.49 2.30 -38.73
N ALA A 3 58.52 2.73 -37.95
CA ALA A 3 58.40 2.86 -36.49
C ALA A 3 57.44 3.99 -36.04
N LYS A 4 57.32 5.08 -36.79
CA LYS A 4 56.38 6.18 -36.47
C LYS A 4 54.93 5.76 -36.63
N TYR A 5 54.61 4.96 -37.63
CA TYR A 5 53.24 4.45 -37.83
C TYR A 5 52.85 3.39 -36.79
N PHE A 6 53.81 2.63 -36.30
CA PHE A 6 53.61 1.67 -35.24
C PHE A 6 53.28 2.35 -33.91
N LEU A 7 53.97 3.45 -33.59
CA LEU A 7 53.71 4.25 -32.40
C LEU A 7 52.33 4.91 -32.44
N VAL A 8 51.94 5.48 -33.60
CA VAL A 8 50.61 6.10 -33.78
C VAL A 8 49.51 5.06 -33.66
N PHE A 9 49.69 3.86 -34.22
CA PHE A 9 48.72 2.77 -34.10
C PHE A 9 48.53 2.35 -32.64
N PHE A 10 49.57 2.27 -31.82
CA PHE A 10 49.50 1.92 -30.42
C PHE A 10 48.82 3.02 -29.59
N ILE A 11 49.03 4.31 -29.90
CA ILE A 11 48.35 5.43 -29.24
C ILE A 11 46.85 5.41 -29.53
N VAL A 12 46.47 5.13 -30.79
CA VAL A 12 45.05 5.00 -31.18
C VAL A 12 44.39 3.80 -30.51
N LEU A 13 45.08 2.67 -30.38
CA LEU A 13 44.57 1.48 -29.70
C LEU A 13 44.33 1.73 -28.20
N PHE A 14 45.24 2.49 -27.53
CA PHE A 14 45.07 2.87 -26.13
C PHE A 14 43.94 3.89 -25.89
N ALA A 15 43.66 4.76 -26.86
CA ALA A 15 42.57 5.72 -26.79
C ALA A 15 41.17 5.05 -26.88
N MET A 16 41.09 3.85 -27.47
CA MET A 16 39.82 3.10 -27.60
C MET A 16 39.41 2.36 -26.32
N VAL A 17 40.30 2.24 -25.32
CA VAL A 17 40.00 1.49 -24.06
C VAL A 17 39.50 2.40 -22.95
N SER A 18 39.38 3.71 -23.16
CA SER A 18 39.14 4.73 -22.13
C SER A 18 37.68 5.11 -21.92
N CYS A 19 36.73 4.24 -22.16
CA CYS A 19 35.32 4.52 -21.84
C CYS A 19 34.65 3.33 -21.15
N ASN A 20 34.99 3.09 -19.89
CA ASN A 20 34.13 2.42 -18.94
C ASN A 20 33.73 3.43 -17.86
N SER A 21 32.77 4.27 -18.17
CA SER A 21 32.06 4.98 -17.12
C SER A 21 31.02 4.00 -16.57
N ASP A 22 31.24 3.51 -15.35
CA ASP A 22 30.21 2.82 -14.61
C ASP A 22 28.96 3.72 -14.55
N TYR A 23 27.92 3.35 -15.27
CA TYR A 23 26.64 4.05 -15.24
C TYR A 23 26.02 3.82 -13.86
N VAL A 24 26.25 4.77 -12.96
CA VAL A 24 25.56 4.80 -11.67
C VAL A 24 24.20 5.43 -11.89
N GLN A 25 23.16 4.61 -11.80
CA GLN A 25 21.77 5.09 -11.88
C GLN A 25 21.55 6.09 -10.74
N LYS A 26 21.36 7.37 -11.08
CA LYS A 26 21.06 8.39 -10.08
C LYS A 26 19.69 8.12 -9.46
N PRO A 27 19.55 8.24 -8.13
CA PRO A 27 18.23 8.13 -7.50
C PRO A 27 17.30 9.20 -8.06
N ARG A 28 16.01 8.85 -8.23
CA ARG A 28 14.99 9.79 -8.69
C ARG A 28 14.83 10.93 -7.68
N GLY A 29 14.83 12.15 -8.18
CA GLY A 29 14.43 13.32 -7.40
C GLY A 29 12.92 13.45 -7.36
N TYR A 30 12.38 13.81 -6.19
CA TYR A 30 11.00 14.19 -5.99
C TYR A 30 10.92 15.65 -5.57
N PHE A 31 9.80 16.31 -5.85
CA PHE A 31 9.51 17.57 -5.20
C PHE A 31 9.46 17.35 -3.67
N LYS A 32 9.94 18.34 -2.92
CA LYS A 32 9.86 18.27 -1.46
C LYS A 32 8.39 18.16 -1.04
N ILE A 33 8.08 17.12 -0.28
CA ILE A 33 6.78 16.91 0.35
C ILE A 33 7.00 17.05 1.85
N ASP A 34 6.30 17.98 2.48
CA ASP A 34 6.35 18.14 3.92
C ASP A 34 5.43 17.09 4.56
N LEU A 35 6.05 16.03 5.07
CA LEU A 35 5.34 14.94 5.73
C LEU A 35 5.18 15.26 7.23
N PRO A 36 3.98 15.18 7.81
CA PRO A 36 3.75 15.41 9.23
C PRO A 36 4.44 14.36 10.10
N SER A 37 4.67 14.71 11.37
CA SER A 37 5.18 13.74 12.34
C SER A 37 4.13 12.67 12.63
N LYS A 38 4.58 11.41 12.77
CA LYS A 38 3.74 10.27 13.12
C LYS A 38 3.22 10.43 14.56
N LYS A 39 1.92 10.69 14.69
CA LYS A 39 1.17 10.67 15.93
C LYS A 39 -0.17 10.02 15.66
N TYR A 40 -0.64 9.22 16.60
CA TYR A 40 -1.83 8.40 16.43
C TYR A 40 -2.89 8.75 17.45
N GLN A 41 -4.14 8.49 17.10
CA GLN A 41 -5.32 8.64 17.96
C GLN A 41 -6.20 7.40 17.79
N LEU A 42 -6.95 7.08 18.83
CA LEU A 42 -7.78 5.88 18.87
C LEU A 42 -9.13 6.12 18.20
N PHE A 43 -9.52 5.23 17.31
CA PHE A 43 -10.90 5.04 16.88
C PHE A 43 -11.53 3.95 17.77
N ASP A 44 -12.45 4.34 18.63
CA ASP A 44 -13.14 3.44 19.56
C ASP A 44 -14.62 3.86 19.73
N ASP A 45 -15.35 3.82 18.61
CA ASP A 45 -16.80 4.08 18.64
C ASP A 45 -17.52 2.86 19.23
N PRO A 46 -18.35 3.00 20.29
CA PRO A 46 -19.07 1.89 20.92
C PRO A 46 -20.00 1.11 19.98
N GLY A 47 -20.43 1.75 18.89
CA GLY A 47 -21.28 1.09 17.88
C GLY A 47 -20.55 0.16 16.93
N TYR A 48 -19.20 0.14 16.96
CA TYR A 48 -18.40 -0.65 16.00
C TYR A 48 -17.84 -1.92 16.64
N PRO A 49 -17.78 -3.04 15.90
CA PRO A 49 -17.25 -4.33 16.40
C PRO A 49 -15.72 -4.39 16.40
N TYR A 50 -15.05 -3.26 16.21
CA TYR A 50 -13.60 -3.14 16.21
C TYR A 50 -13.17 -1.74 16.66
N SER A 51 -11.92 -1.65 17.09
CA SER A 51 -11.19 -0.39 17.33
C SER A 51 -9.78 -0.50 16.76
N PHE A 52 -9.14 0.64 16.49
CA PHE A 52 -7.76 0.72 16.02
C PHE A 52 -7.21 2.15 16.19
N GLU A 53 -5.91 2.31 16.08
CA GLU A 53 -5.29 3.63 16.03
C GLU A 53 -5.08 4.10 14.59
N TYR A 54 -5.26 5.39 14.36
CA TYR A 54 -5.03 6.04 13.08
C TYR A 54 -4.32 7.38 13.28
N PRO A 55 -3.59 7.93 12.26
CA PRO A 55 -2.83 9.14 12.45
C PRO A 55 -3.74 10.36 12.67
N VAL A 56 -3.27 11.31 13.49
CA VAL A 56 -4.02 12.52 13.85
C VAL A 56 -4.35 13.42 12.65
N TYR A 57 -3.61 13.32 11.57
CA TYR A 57 -3.88 14.00 10.29
C TYR A 57 -4.88 13.26 9.39
N GLY A 58 -5.32 12.07 9.80
CA GLY A 58 -6.41 11.33 9.16
C GLY A 58 -7.78 11.76 9.70
N LYS A 59 -8.82 11.56 8.91
CA LYS A 59 -10.22 11.82 9.27
C LYS A 59 -11.06 10.59 9.04
N ILE A 60 -11.81 10.17 10.08
CA ILE A 60 -12.78 9.09 9.93
C ILE A 60 -14.05 9.62 9.27
N MET A 61 -14.46 8.94 8.20
CA MET A 61 -15.72 9.20 7.50
C MET A 61 -16.53 7.92 7.42
N ARG A 62 -17.81 7.97 7.76
CA ARG A 62 -18.71 6.84 7.53
C ARG A 62 -18.89 6.65 6.03
N ASP A 63 -18.78 5.41 5.59
CA ASP A 63 -19.01 5.08 4.19
C ASP A 63 -20.49 4.82 3.98
N SER A 64 -21.20 5.75 3.35
CA SER A 64 -22.62 5.61 3.00
C SER A 64 -22.83 5.04 1.60
N MET A 65 -21.80 5.07 0.74
CA MET A 65 -21.87 4.56 -0.64
C MET A 65 -20.49 4.08 -1.10
N PHE A 66 -20.23 2.79 -0.97
CA PHE A 66 -19.00 2.18 -1.40
C PHE A 66 -19.09 1.80 -2.89
N PHE A 67 -18.35 2.52 -3.76
CA PHE A 67 -18.39 2.32 -5.23
C PHE A 67 -19.83 2.21 -5.77
N GLU A 68 -20.68 3.18 -5.40
CA GLU A 68 -22.10 3.27 -5.83
C GLU A 68 -23.01 2.15 -5.26
N ALA A 69 -22.50 1.28 -4.40
CA ALA A 69 -23.28 0.25 -3.72
C ALA A 69 -23.51 0.61 -2.25
N THR A 70 -24.69 0.25 -1.72
CA THR A 70 -24.97 0.39 -0.28
C THR A 70 -24.14 -0.63 0.50
N PRO A 71 -23.37 -0.19 1.55
CA PRO A 71 -22.66 -1.12 2.41
C PRO A 71 -23.58 -2.17 3.04
N GLU A 72 -23.10 -3.41 3.17
CA GLU A 72 -23.86 -4.52 3.78
C GLU A 72 -24.25 -4.26 5.24
N ASN A 73 -23.47 -3.43 5.91
CA ASN A 73 -23.68 -3.06 7.31
C ASN A 73 -23.11 -1.66 7.59
N PRO A 74 -23.49 -1.03 8.71
CA PRO A 74 -23.07 0.35 9.03
C PRO A 74 -21.62 0.49 9.50
N TYR A 75 -20.85 -0.60 9.55
CA TYR A 75 -19.49 -0.61 10.11
C TYR A 75 -18.40 -0.36 9.07
N TRP A 76 -18.78 0.07 7.86
CA TRP A 76 -17.83 0.46 6.83
C TRP A 76 -17.47 1.91 7.02
N ILE A 77 -16.17 2.19 7.01
CA ILE A 77 -15.62 3.53 7.19
C ILE A 77 -14.47 3.79 6.23
N ASN A 78 -14.15 5.06 6.08
CA ASN A 78 -12.97 5.53 5.39
C ASN A 78 -12.07 6.29 6.36
N VAL A 79 -10.77 6.13 6.22
CA VAL A 79 -9.77 7.02 6.81
C VAL A 79 -9.24 7.90 5.70
N ASP A 80 -9.66 9.16 5.67
CA ASP A 80 -9.29 10.14 4.67
C ASP A 80 -8.02 10.89 5.06
N PHE A 81 -7.14 11.11 4.08
CA PHE A 81 -5.93 11.92 4.18
C PHE A 81 -6.02 13.06 3.16
N PRO A 82 -6.75 14.16 3.46
CA PRO A 82 -7.03 15.22 2.48
C PRO A 82 -5.77 15.86 1.89
N GLU A 83 -4.73 16.06 2.71
CA GLU A 83 -3.47 16.66 2.27
C GLU A 83 -2.71 15.81 1.25
N PHE A 84 -2.96 14.50 1.25
CA PHE A 84 -2.31 13.52 0.36
C PHE A 84 -3.24 13.00 -0.74
N MET A 85 -4.48 13.50 -0.79
CA MET A 85 -5.53 12.94 -1.67
C MET A 85 -5.63 11.41 -1.54
N GLY A 86 -5.34 10.89 -0.34
CA GLY A 86 -5.32 9.48 -0.01
C GLY A 86 -6.52 9.07 0.84
N ARG A 87 -6.95 7.82 0.73
CA ARG A 87 -8.05 7.24 1.51
C ARG A 87 -7.82 5.76 1.73
N ILE A 88 -7.99 5.31 2.97
CA ILE A 88 -8.11 3.89 3.28
C ILE A 88 -9.60 3.57 3.37
N HIS A 89 -10.09 2.75 2.44
CA HIS A 89 -11.42 2.16 2.54
C HIS A 89 -11.36 0.95 3.47
N ILE A 90 -12.23 0.92 4.48
CA ILE A 90 -12.34 -0.17 5.45
C ILE A 90 -13.74 -0.76 5.37
N SER A 91 -13.84 -2.02 5.01
CA SER A 91 -15.08 -2.80 5.01
C SER A 91 -15.02 -3.87 6.07
N TYR A 92 -16.17 -4.09 6.73
CA TYR A 92 -16.33 -5.11 7.76
C TYR A 92 -17.37 -6.14 7.33
N LYS A 93 -17.12 -7.40 7.66
CA LYS A 93 -18.07 -8.51 7.48
C LYS A 93 -18.11 -9.40 8.72
N ASP A 94 -19.32 -9.83 9.09
CA ASP A 94 -19.50 -10.82 10.15
C ASP A 94 -19.33 -12.23 9.55
N VAL A 95 -18.29 -12.95 9.99
CA VAL A 95 -17.96 -14.31 9.51
C VAL A 95 -19.10 -15.28 9.76
N ARG A 96 -19.91 -15.09 10.82
CA ARG A 96 -21.07 -15.96 11.13
C ARG A 96 -22.20 -15.84 10.10
N LYS A 97 -22.25 -14.72 9.37
CA LYS A 97 -23.23 -14.47 8.28
C LYS A 97 -22.66 -14.78 6.91
N ASN A 98 -21.36 -15.03 6.83
CA ASN A 98 -20.62 -15.26 5.60
C ASN A 98 -19.74 -16.50 5.75
N LYS A 99 -19.46 -17.19 4.65
CA LYS A 99 -18.49 -18.29 4.67
C LYS A 99 -17.07 -17.72 4.69
N PHE A 100 -16.27 -18.07 5.69
CA PHE A 100 -14.90 -17.59 5.86
C PHE A 100 -14.05 -17.77 4.60
N ASP A 101 -14.06 -18.97 4.01
CA ASP A 101 -13.31 -19.26 2.78
C ASP A 101 -13.71 -18.35 1.61
N SER A 102 -15.01 -18.00 1.53
CA SER A 102 -15.48 -17.06 0.49
C SER A 102 -14.95 -15.66 0.73
N LEU A 103 -14.93 -15.18 1.98
CA LEU A 103 -14.38 -13.86 2.33
C LEU A 103 -12.89 -13.77 2.00
N VAL A 104 -12.14 -14.82 2.32
CA VAL A 104 -10.70 -14.91 1.98
C VAL A 104 -10.52 -14.92 0.45
N ASN A 105 -11.27 -15.76 -0.26
CA ASN A 105 -11.21 -15.84 -1.72
C ASN A 105 -11.58 -14.50 -2.38
N ASP A 106 -12.58 -13.79 -1.85
CA ASP A 106 -12.97 -12.46 -2.33
C ASP A 106 -11.86 -11.44 -2.10
N ALA A 107 -11.21 -11.46 -0.93
CA ALA A 107 -10.09 -10.58 -0.63
C ALA A 107 -8.91 -10.80 -1.62
N TYR A 108 -8.57 -12.05 -1.90
CA TYR A 108 -7.56 -12.38 -2.92
C TYR A 108 -8.02 -11.98 -4.32
N THR A 109 -9.25 -12.27 -4.69
CA THR A 109 -9.80 -11.92 -6.00
C THR A 109 -9.76 -10.42 -6.23
N LEU A 110 -10.17 -9.61 -5.25
CA LEU A 110 -10.13 -8.15 -5.32
C LEU A 110 -8.69 -7.61 -5.40
N SER A 111 -7.75 -8.25 -4.71
CA SER A 111 -6.35 -7.84 -4.74
C SER A 111 -5.64 -8.21 -6.06
N TYR A 112 -6.04 -9.31 -6.70
CA TYR A 112 -5.39 -9.80 -7.93
C TYR A 112 -6.13 -9.38 -9.20
N LYS A 113 -7.40 -9.77 -9.38
CA LYS A 113 -8.11 -9.61 -10.68
C LYS A 113 -8.21 -8.16 -11.14
N GLN A 114 -8.43 -7.22 -10.22
CA GLN A 114 -8.61 -5.81 -10.59
C GLN A 114 -7.30 -5.10 -10.91
N HIS A 115 -6.16 -5.67 -10.49
CA HIS A 115 -4.87 -4.98 -10.55
C HIS A 115 -3.85 -5.65 -11.47
N THR A 116 -4.06 -6.90 -11.91
CA THR A 116 -3.10 -7.68 -12.71
C THR A 116 -2.64 -6.97 -13.99
N TYR A 117 -3.50 -6.17 -14.63
CA TYR A 117 -3.15 -5.45 -15.86
C TYR A 117 -2.18 -4.29 -15.66
N LYS A 118 -2.10 -3.73 -14.45
CA LYS A 118 -1.31 -2.52 -14.13
C LYS A 118 -0.27 -2.75 -13.05
N ALA A 119 -0.40 -3.82 -12.29
CA ALA A 119 0.59 -4.21 -11.30
C ALA A 119 1.72 -4.99 -11.97
N SER A 120 2.96 -4.62 -11.66
CA SER A 120 4.16 -5.37 -12.07
C SER A 120 4.42 -6.56 -11.15
N SER A 121 3.99 -6.49 -9.89
CA SER A 121 3.97 -7.62 -8.95
C SER A 121 2.93 -7.41 -7.87
N ILE A 122 2.41 -8.51 -7.31
CA ILE A 122 1.52 -8.55 -6.16
C ILE A 122 2.10 -9.54 -5.16
N GLN A 123 2.44 -9.05 -3.96
CA GLN A 123 3.11 -9.83 -2.94
C GLN A 123 2.19 -9.94 -1.71
N PRO A 124 1.61 -11.11 -1.41
CA PRO A 124 0.92 -11.37 -0.18
C PRO A 124 1.92 -11.67 0.94
N GLU A 125 1.72 -11.07 2.10
CA GLU A 125 2.52 -11.25 3.32
C GLU A 125 1.56 -11.60 4.45
N PRO A 126 1.47 -12.87 4.90
CA PRO A 126 0.72 -13.22 6.08
C PRO A 126 1.27 -12.53 7.33
N PHE A 127 0.39 -12.13 8.23
CA PHE A 127 0.79 -11.52 9.50
C PHE A 127 -0.03 -12.05 10.67
N THR A 128 0.57 -11.96 11.86
CA THR A 128 -0.11 -12.06 13.15
C THR A 128 0.31 -10.85 13.98
N THR A 129 -0.64 -10.06 14.45
CA THR A 129 -0.34 -8.88 15.27
C THR A 129 -0.03 -9.27 16.72
N PRO A 130 0.60 -8.39 17.51
CA PRO A 130 0.81 -8.61 18.94
C PRO A 130 -0.48 -8.83 19.74
N LEU A 131 -1.62 -8.43 19.19
CA LEU A 131 -2.94 -8.60 19.79
C LEU A 131 -3.68 -9.86 19.31
N GLY A 132 -2.98 -10.74 18.56
CA GLY A 132 -3.52 -12.01 18.08
C GLY A 132 -4.46 -11.89 16.87
N VAL A 133 -4.48 -10.75 16.19
CA VAL A 133 -5.22 -10.59 14.93
C VAL A 133 -4.40 -11.15 13.80
N GLU A 134 -5.00 -12.04 13.01
CA GLU A 134 -4.35 -12.67 11.85
C GLU A 134 -4.85 -12.05 10.54
N GLY A 135 -4.05 -12.17 9.48
CA GLY A 135 -4.45 -11.68 8.18
C GLY A 135 -3.38 -11.78 7.11
N VAL A 136 -3.64 -11.08 6.00
CA VAL A 136 -2.67 -10.96 4.89
C VAL A 136 -2.59 -9.51 4.46
N TYR A 137 -1.38 -9.04 4.32
CA TYR A 137 -1.05 -7.74 3.74
C TYR A 137 -0.61 -7.95 2.30
N PHE A 138 -1.15 -7.16 1.37
CA PHE A 138 -0.81 -7.21 -0.05
C PHE A 138 -0.06 -5.95 -0.43
N THR A 139 1.15 -6.12 -0.97
CA THR A 139 1.91 -5.03 -1.59
C THR A 139 1.82 -5.17 -3.11
N LEU A 140 1.29 -4.15 -3.77
CA LEU A 140 1.15 -4.09 -5.22
C LEU A 140 2.15 -3.07 -5.77
N LYS A 141 3.03 -3.49 -6.68
CA LYS A 141 3.96 -2.61 -7.41
C LYS A 141 3.42 -2.32 -8.81
N GLY A 142 3.89 -1.23 -9.41
CA GLY A 142 3.41 -0.77 -10.71
C GLY A 142 2.32 0.29 -10.60
N ASN A 143 1.70 0.60 -11.72
CA ASN A 143 0.68 1.66 -11.81
C ASN A 143 -0.72 1.16 -11.42
N ALA A 144 -0.80 0.34 -10.37
CA ALA A 144 -2.06 -0.11 -9.81
C ALA A 144 -2.79 1.03 -9.08
N ALA A 145 -4.12 0.98 -9.05
CA ALA A 145 -4.94 1.99 -8.37
C ALA A 145 -4.74 2.02 -6.85
N THR A 146 -4.30 0.90 -6.27
CA THR A 146 -3.92 0.77 -4.88
C THR A 146 -2.61 0.02 -4.77
N SER A 147 -1.75 0.46 -3.89
CA SER A 147 -0.44 -0.19 -3.67
C SER A 147 -0.42 -1.03 -2.40
N ASN A 148 -1.37 -0.82 -1.49
CA ASN A 148 -1.41 -1.49 -0.20
C ASN A 148 -2.83 -1.88 0.16
N GLN A 149 -3.05 -3.17 0.41
CA GLN A 149 -4.32 -3.73 0.85
C GLN A 149 -4.07 -4.73 1.97
N PHE A 150 -5.09 -5.03 2.75
CA PHE A 150 -5.02 -6.10 3.74
C PHE A 150 -6.41 -6.68 4.01
N PHE A 151 -6.44 -7.86 4.58
CA PHE A 151 -7.55 -8.29 5.42
C PHE A 151 -7.03 -8.75 6.78
N ALA A 152 -7.87 -8.57 7.79
CA ALA A 152 -7.60 -8.98 9.17
C ALA A 152 -8.82 -9.72 9.72
N THR A 153 -8.60 -10.74 10.54
CA THR A 153 -9.67 -11.64 11.01
C THR A 153 -9.31 -12.30 12.33
N ASP A 154 -10.31 -12.77 13.05
CA ASP A 154 -10.20 -13.75 14.14
C ASP A 154 -10.68 -15.14 13.70
N THR A 155 -10.96 -15.32 12.41
CA THR A 155 -11.48 -16.54 11.77
C THR A 155 -12.87 -16.98 12.22
N ALA A 156 -13.39 -16.40 13.31
CA ALA A 156 -14.64 -16.85 13.97
C ALA A 156 -15.81 -15.87 13.80
N ARG A 157 -15.57 -14.57 13.97
CA ARG A 157 -16.62 -13.54 13.98
C ARG A 157 -16.31 -12.34 13.07
N HIS A 158 -15.07 -11.93 13.02
CA HIS A 158 -14.68 -10.65 12.47
C HIS A 158 -13.82 -10.81 11.22
N PHE A 159 -14.19 -10.10 10.17
CA PHE A 159 -13.41 -9.99 8.95
C PHE A 159 -13.40 -8.52 8.51
N LEU A 160 -12.23 -7.92 8.50
CA LEU A 160 -12.01 -6.53 8.13
C LEU A 160 -11.08 -6.48 6.93
N ARG A 161 -11.47 -5.77 5.88
CA ARG A 161 -10.62 -5.54 4.71
C ARG A 161 -10.34 -4.05 4.57
N GLY A 162 -9.10 -3.70 4.30
CA GLY A 162 -8.69 -2.34 4.04
C GLY A 162 -7.87 -2.21 2.75
N ALA A 163 -8.01 -1.07 2.07
CA ALA A 163 -7.24 -0.76 0.87
C ALA A 163 -6.97 0.74 0.76
N LEU A 164 -5.70 1.09 0.54
CA LEU A 164 -5.26 2.48 0.38
C LEU A 164 -5.36 2.89 -1.10
N TYR A 165 -6.14 3.91 -1.38
CA TYR A 165 -6.30 4.52 -2.70
C TYR A 165 -5.88 5.98 -2.69
N PHE A 166 -5.52 6.49 -3.88
CA PHE A 166 -5.28 7.91 -4.11
C PHE A 166 -6.25 8.44 -5.17
N ALA A 167 -6.80 9.63 -4.94
CA ALA A 167 -7.72 10.32 -5.87
C ALA A 167 -6.96 11.00 -7.02
N VAL A 168 -5.93 10.33 -7.56
CA VAL A 168 -5.10 10.81 -8.68
C VAL A 168 -4.83 9.64 -9.64
N THR A 169 -4.42 9.97 -10.86
CA THR A 169 -4.00 8.93 -11.82
C THR A 169 -2.84 8.11 -11.23
N PRO A 170 -2.96 6.78 -11.17
CA PRO A 170 -1.92 5.92 -10.62
C PRO A 170 -0.59 6.09 -11.36
N ASN A 171 0.44 6.43 -10.60
CA ASN A 171 1.83 6.50 -11.06
C ASN A 171 2.74 6.11 -9.90
N GLU A 172 3.31 4.90 -9.98
CA GLU A 172 4.13 4.33 -8.91
C GLU A 172 5.26 5.27 -8.48
N ASP A 173 5.97 5.83 -9.45
CA ASP A 173 7.12 6.67 -9.18
C ASP A 173 6.75 7.96 -8.45
N SER A 174 5.72 8.66 -8.94
CA SER A 174 5.30 9.95 -8.37
C SER A 174 4.68 9.78 -6.98
N LEU A 175 3.94 8.69 -6.77
CA LEU A 175 3.26 8.41 -5.52
C LEU A 175 4.16 7.73 -4.47
N ALA A 176 5.33 7.21 -4.86
CA ALA A 176 6.19 6.41 -3.98
C ALA A 176 6.49 7.04 -2.62
N PRO A 177 6.81 8.36 -2.47
CA PRO A 177 7.07 8.95 -1.17
C PRO A 177 5.86 8.94 -0.24
N VAL A 178 4.70 9.39 -0.75
CA VAL A 178 3.45 9.45 0.03
C VAL A 178 2.92 8.05 0.31
N ASN A 179 2.99 7.17 -0.67
CA ASN A 179 2.56 5.78 -0.52
C ASN A 179 3.36 5.05 0.56
N ARG A 180 4.70 5.23 0.60
CA ARG A 180 5.55 4.68 1.66
C ARG A 180 5.17 5.25 3.02
N PHE A 181 4.96 6.55 3.09
CA PHE A 181 4.56 7.22 4.31
C PHE A 181 3.23 6.68 4.85
N LEU A 182 2.17 6.60 4.02
CA LEU A 182 0.86 6.10 4.44
C LEU A 182 0.83 4.57 4.64
N ALA A 183 1.72 3.81 3.98
CA ALA A 183 1.85 2.37 4.23
C ALA A 183 2.32 2.06 5.66
N GLU A 184 3.16 2.91 6.26
CA GLU A 184 3.54 2.79 7.67
C GLU A 184 2.33 3.02 8.59
N ASP A 185 1.47 3.99 8.28
CA ASP A 185 0.24 4.25 9.03
C ASP A 185 -0.75 3.08 8.90
N LEU A 186 -0.84 2.50 7.71
CA LEU A 186 -1.68 1.33 7.48
C LEU A 186 -1.19 0.12 8.30
N ARG A 187 0.12 -0.10 8.37
CA ARG A 187 0.72 -1.16 9.22
C ARG A 187 0.50 -0.88 10.72
N HIS A 188 0.58 0.38 11.15
CA HIS A 188 0.26 0.76 12.54
C HIS A 188 -1.21 0.49 12.86
N LEU A 189 -2.12 0.90 11.97
CA LEU A 189 -3.54 0.62 12.10
C LEU A 189 -3.78 -0.89 12.28
N ILE A 190 -3.21 -1.73 11.42
CA ILE A 190 -3.34 -3.19 11.48
C ILE A 190 -2.84 -3.73 12.83
N ASN A 191 -1.69 -3.27 13.29
CA ASN A 191 -1.07 -3.75 14.55
C ASN A 191 -1.86 -3.36 15.81
N THR A 192 -2.76 -2.39 15.69
CA THR A 192 -3.58 -1.88 16.79
C THR A 192 -5.04 -2.30 16.72
N ILE A 193 -5.43 -3.09 15.72
CA ILE A 193 -6.79 -3.64 15.63
C ILE A 193 -7.12 -4.45 16.89
N ARG A 194 -8.28 -4.15 17.45
CA ARG A 194 -8.90 -4.92 18.54
C ARG A 194 -10.33 -5.23 18.17
N TRP A 195 -10.72 -6.48 18.33
CA TRP A 195 -12.11 -6.91 18.18
C TRP A 195 -12.91 -6.57 19.43
N LYS A 196 -14.18 -6.23 19.23
CA LYS A 196 -15.14 -5.99 20.31
C LYS A 196 -16.27 -7.01 20.22
N ASP A 197 -16.76 -7.45 21.36
CA ASP A 197 -17.88 -8.43 21.48
C ASP A 197 -19.23 -7.84 21.10
#